data_b0ad56906bfa45aa2bb61b6b30207468
#
_entry.id   b0ad56906bfa45aa2bb61b6b30207468
#
_cell.length_a   1.000
_cell.length_b   1.000
_cell.length_c   1.000
_cell.angle_alpha   90.00
_cell.angle_beta   90.00
_cell.angle_gamma   90.00
#
_symmetry.space_group_name_H-M   'P 1'
#
loop_
_entity.id
_entity.type
_entity.pdbx_description
1 polymer ?
#
loop_
_entity_poly.entity_id
_entity_poly.type
_entity_poly.pdbx_seq_one_letter_code
_entity_poly.pdbx_strand_id
1 'polypeptide(L)'
;MFNISTLKTNLIGMIGLRNTPDPDYPDHTLTGASEAVYFDDYHPLVTYDNLYNICPNFDSMNYTAWEATNYSAGDYVIYDNVAYQADRNVATGDVPSLTSTAWTTPVIDWLTNKENASINKLCNDLFTSKKINESTKTFLDSVQVVDGAGNQSDTLTASSRFVGFEINLKRSNNIKAVIDYIGLQFTEIQTDLTIYLFHSSRKAAIGTWVLTSGAATSFDWLSATPTTGTNELHYVNYALNLDSGGTYYLGYFEDDITGSAIEKDIGWNCGCGSTVVKWGDWASIEPIAVANGDLDGTNIFDIDTVGYVDTNFGLNFSFSVETDITEMLVSQKARLVNALGYQFANDMLKEMLFNPNSRINKNQDTATKNTIQYEFSAPEDPDTIVNKLKDAKEALSFDLSRISQVLPDREGRMKIKMRAM
;
A
#
# COMPACT_ATOMS: atom_id res chain seq x y z
N MET A 1 -7.93 8.99 3.24
CA MET A 1 -7.36 8.49 1.97
C MET A 1 -7.31 6.98 2.06
N PHE A 2 -7.21 6.25 0.97
CA PHE A 2 -6.92 4.83 0.98
C PHE A 2 -5.77 4.56 -0.01
N ASN A 3 -5.00 3.51 0.29
CA ASN A 3 -3.89 3.10 -0.56
C ASN A 3 -4.39 2.10 -1.61
N ILE A 4 -4.56 2.58 -2.85
CA ILE A 4 -5.05 1.75 -3.96
C ILE A 4 -4.07 0.63 -4.32
N SER A 5 -2.78 0.83 -4.11
CA SER A 5 -1.76 -0.20 -4.37
C SER A 5 -1.93 -1.39 -3.44
N THR A 6 -2.11 -1.13 -2.14
CA THR A 6 -2.38 -2.16 -1.14
C THR A 6 -3.69 -2.89 -1.45
N LEU A 7 -4.74 -2.15 -1.85
CA LEU A 7 -6.01 -2.76 -2.19
C LEU A 7 -5.89 -3.67 -3.42
N LYS A 8 -5.18 -3.25 -4.47
CA LYS A 8 -4.89 -4.07 -5.66
C LYS A 8 -4.19 -5.37 -5.29
N THR A 9 -3.10 -5.28 -4.53
CA THR A 9 -2.34 -6.47 -4.09
C THR A 9 -3.22 -7.47 -3.34
N ASN A 10 -4.22 -6.99 -2.61
CA ASN A 10 -5.15 -7.84 -1.86
C ASN A 10 -6.34 -8.36 -2.67
N LEU A 11 -6.69 -7.72 -3.79
CA LEU A 11 -7.81 -8.11 -4.65
C LEU A 11 -7.37 -9.02 -5.81
N ILE A 12 -6.16 -8.82 -6.33
CA ILE A 12 -5.61 -9.68 -7.38
C ILE A 12 -5.52 -11.12 -6.88
N GLY A 13 -6.00 -12.06 -7.70
CA GLY A 13 -6.02 -13.47 -7.37
C GLY A 13 -7.18 -13.93 -6.47
N MET A 14 -8.11 -13.05 -6.10
CA MET A 14 -9.35 -13.47 -5.43
C MET A 14 -10.31 -14.18 -6.40
N ILE A 15 -10.30 -13.77 -7.67
CA ILE A 15 -11.06 -14.39 -8.76
C ILE A 15 -10.03 -14.99 -9.71
N GLY A 16 -10.25 -16.22 -10.14
CA GLY A 16 -9.35 -16.94 -11.02
C GLY A 16 -9.94 -17.21 -12.39
N LEU A 17 -9.11 -17.80 -13.26
CA LEU A 17 -9.55 -18.43 -14.49
C LEU A 17 -9.54 -19.94 -14.26
N ARG A 18 -10.60 -20.64 -14.68
CA ARG A 18 -10.58 -22.09 -14.65
C ARG A 18 -9.60 -22.60 -15.69
N ASN A 19 -8.77 -23.57 -15.28
CA ASN A 19 -7.92 -24.29 -16.21
C ASN A 19 -8.79 -25.06 -17.16
N THR A 20 -8.58 -24.84 -18.46
CA THR A 20 -9.18 -25.74 -19.43
C THR A 20 -8.34 -27.01 -19.45
N PRO A 21 -8.99 -28.19 -19.56
CA PRO A 21 -8.28 -29.45 -19.72
C PRO A 21 -7.63 -29.61 -21.10
N ASP A 22 -7.62 -28.58 -21.92
CA ASP A 22 -7.03 -28.60 -23.24
C ASP A 22 -5.49 -28.52 -23.13
N PRO A 23 -4.76 -29.60 -23.50
CA PRO A 23 -3.29 -29.59 -23.41
C PRO A 23 -2.62 -28.63 -24.37
N ASP A 24 -3.35 -28.11 -25.38
CA ASP A 24 -2.83 -27.16 -26.35
C ASP A 24 -2.83 -25.71 -25.84
N TYR A 25 -3.47 -25.46 -24.69
CA TYR A 25 -3.47 -24.15 -24.06
C TYR A 25 -2.61 -24.15 -22.80
N PRO A 26 -1.65 -23.22 -22.69
CA PRO A 26 -0.83 -23.10 -21.50
C PRO A 26 -1.68 -22.76 -20.28
N ASP A 27 -1.35 -23.41 -19.18
CA ASP A 27 -1.99 -23.20 -17.90
C ASP A 27 -1.55 -21.81 -17.33
N HIS A 28 -2.41 -20.82 -17.50
CA HIS A 28 -2.15 -19.54 -16.85
C HIS A 28 -2.81 -19.56 -15.49
N THR A 29 -2.08 -19.91 -14.52
CA THR A 29 -2.37 -19.53 -13.15
C THR A 29 -2.24 -18.00 -13.00
N LEU A 30 -3.24 -17.27 -13.42
CA LEU A 30 -3.64 -16.15 -12.57
C LEU A 30 -4.02 -16.84 -11.26
N THR A 31 -3.09 -16.89 -10.36
CA THR A 31 -3.08 -17.50 -9.05
C THR A 31 -4.45 -18.00 -8.62
N GLY A 32 -4.59 -19.30 -8.44
CA GLY A 32 -5.86 -19.95 -8.24
C GLY A 32 -6.76 -19.13 -7.33
N ALA A 33 -8.03 -19.03 -7.69
CA ALA A 33 -9.00 -18.21 -6.98
C ALA A 33 -8.97 -18.52 -5.48
N SER A 34 -8.52 -17.58 -4.67
CA SER A 34 -8.45 -17.77 -3.21
C SER A 34 -9.83 -17.97 -2.59
N GLU A 35 -10.87 -17.45 -3.26
CA GLU A 35 -12.28 -17.57 -2.86
C GLU A 35 -13.04 -18.67 -3.60
N ALA A 36 -12.36 -19.48 -4.41
CA ALA A 36 -12.95 -20.49 -5.28
C ALA A 36 -14.01 -19.92 -6.26
N VAL A 37 -13.81 -18.68 -6.72
CA VAL A 37 -14.67 -17.95 -7.64
C VAL A 37 -13.90 -17.70 -8.92
N TYR A 38 -14.56 -17.84 -10.07
CA TYR A 38 -13.93 -17.77 -11.37
C TYR A 38 -14.61 -16.75 -12.27
N PHE A 39 -13.89 -16.14 -13.20
CA PHE A 39 -14.44 -15.10 -14.08
C PHE A 39 -15.55 -15.62 -15.01
N ASP A 40 -15.52 -16.90 -15.40
CA ASP A 40 -16.57 -17.54 -16.18
C ASP A 40 -17.89 -17.75 -15.40
N ASP A 41 -17.85 -17.67 -14.06
CA ASP A 41 -19.07 -17.64 -13.23
C ASP A 41 -19.84 -16.30 -13.40
N TYR A 42 -19.16 -15.23 -13.81
CA TYR A 42 -19.76 -13.92 -14.04
C TYR A 42 -20.27 -13.75 -15.47
N HIS A 43 -19.56 -14.31 -16.45
CA HIS A 43 -20.01 -14.34 -17.83
C HIS A 43 -19.38 -15.49 -18.61
N PRO A 44 -20.18 -16.32 -19.31
CA PRO A 44 -19.71 -17.56 -19.95
C PRO A 44 -18.69 -17.33 -21.08
N LEU A 45 -18.58 -16.14 -21.63
CA LEU A 45 -17.56 -15.81 -22.63
C LEU A 45 -16.23 -15.35 -22.01
N VAL A 46 -16.16 -15.11 -20.71
CA VAL A 46 -14.90 -14.73 -20.03
C VAL A 46 -14.19 -15.99 -19.59
N THR A 47 -13.82 -16.79 -20.56
CA THR A 47 -13.04 -18.00 -20.40
C THR A 47 -11.58 -17.74 -20.77
N TYR A 48 -10.74 -18.62 -20.30
CA TYR A 48 -9.33 -18.63 -20.62
C TYR A 48 -9.07 -18.55 -22.14
N ASP A 49 -9.70 -19.44 -22.92
CA ASP A 49 -9.51 -19.53 -24.37
C ASP A 49 -9.88 -18.24 -25.09
N ASN A 50 -10.98 -17.61 -24.68
CA ASN A 50 -11.41 -16.35 -25.28
C ASN A 50 -10.46 -15.20 -24.94
N LEU A 51 -9.97 -15.12 -23.70
CA LEU A 51 -9.01 -14.11 -23.27
C LEU A 51 -7.65 -14.27 -23.95
N TYR A 52 -7.20 -15.49 -24.07
CA TYR A 52 -5.97 -15.83 -24.78
C TYR A 52 -5.99 -15.37 -26.23
N ASN A 53 -7.13 -15.56 -26.91
CA ASN A 53 -7.30 -15.16 -28.29
C ASN A 53 -7.38 -13.65 -28.53
N ILE A 54 -7.61 -12.84 -27.50
CA ILE A 54 -7.68 -11.37 -27.61
C ILE A 54 -6.46 -10.66 -27.04
N CYS A 55 -5.53 -11.40 -26.41
CA CYS A 55 -4.31 -10.83 -25.90
C CYS A 55 -3.50 -10.18 -27.04
N PRO A 56 -3.21 -8.88 -26.97
CA PRO A 56 -2.41 -8.21 -27.98
C PRO A 56 -0.98 -8.77 -27.94
N ASN A 57 -0.32 -8.78 -29.10
CA ASN A 57 1.06 -9.23 -29.26
C ASN A 57 1.30 -10.71 -28.91
N PHE A 58 0.26 -11.49 -28.74
CA PHE A 58 0.40 -12.92 -28.59
C PHE A 58 -0.23 -13.63 -29.79
N ASP A 59 0.56 -14.37 -30.51
CA ASP A 59 0.08 -15.22 -31.62
C ASP A 59 0.08 -16.68 -31.19
N SER A 60 -1.10 -17.14 -30.77
CA SER A 60 -1.31 -18.54 -30.35
C SER A 60 -1.02 -19.57 -31.43
N MET A 61 -0.85 -19.15 -32.70
CA MET A 61 -0.54 -20.04 -33.81
C MET A 61 0.96 -20.24 -34.05
N ASN A 62 1.81 -19.40 -33.44
CA ASN A 62 3.25 -19.35 -33.72
C ASN A 62 4.12 -19.67 -32.52
N TYR A 63 3.57 -20.19 -31.43
CA TYR A 63 4.39 -20.64 -30.32
C TYR A 63 4.79 -22.11 -30.47
N THR A 64 5.97 -22.43 -29.96
CA THR A 64 6.50 -23.80 -29.90
C THR A 64 6.79 -24.20 -28.47
N ALA A 65 6.83 -25.49 -28.19
CA ALA A 65 7.36 -25.95 -26.90
C ALA A 65 8.81 -25.47 -26.76
N TRP A 66 9.16 -25.04 -25.55
CA TRP A 66 10.54 -24.64 -25.30
C TRP A 66 11.50 -25.82 -25.46
N GLU A 67 12.59 -25.56 -26.13
CA GLU A 67 13.71 -26.48 -26.27
C GLU A 67 15.00 -25.78 -25.87
N ALA A 68 16.04 -26.56 -25.51
CA ALA A 68 17.33 -25.98 -25.14
C ALA A 68 18.11 -25.53 -26.39
N THR A 69 17.58 -24.49 -27.07
CA THR A 69 18.15 -23.86 -28.26
C THR A 69 18.29 -22.37 -28.06
N ASN A 70 18.83 -21.67 -29.07
CA ASN A 70 18.89 -20.21 -29.07
C ASN A 70 17.55 -19.64 -29.56
N TYR A 71 17.11 -18.57 -28.94
CA TYR A 71 15.91 -17.83 -29.32
C TYR A 71 16.24 -16.38 -29.66
N SER A 72 15.53 -15.85 -30.64
CA SER A 72 15.62 -14.43 -31.00
C SER A 72 14.66 -13.60 -30.17
N ALA A 73 14.96 -12.33 -29.97
CA ALA A 73 14.01 -11.40 -29.37
C ALA A 73 12.66 -11.44 -30.10
N GLY A 74 11.60 -11.60 -29.36
CA GLY A 74 10.21 -11.71 -29.89
C GLY A 74 9.73 -13.12 -30.12
N ASP A 75 10.58 -14.15 -30.04
CA ASP A 75 10.16 -15.55 -30.17
C ASP A 75 9.24 -15.96 -28.99
N TYR A 76 8.22 -16.77 -29.30
CA TYR A 76 7.28 -17.28 -28.30
C TYR A 76 7.50 -18.76 -28.05
N VAL A 77 7.49 -19.12 -26.77
CA VAL A 77 7.61 -20.52 -26.34
C VAL A 77 6.62 -20.82 -25.24
N ILE A 78 6.27 -22.10 -25.09
CA ILE A 78 5.58 -22.62 -23.93
C ILE A 78 6.55 -23.45 -23.11
N TYR A 79 6.63 -23.12 -21.84
CA TYR A 79 7.41 -23.87 -20.86
C TYR A 79 6.59 -23.99 -19.59
N ASP A 80 6.49 -25.19 -19.04
CA ASP A 80 5.70 -25.51 -17.83
C ASP A 80 4.27 -24.92 -17.88
N ASN A 81 3.63 -25.09 -19.02
CA ASN A 81 2.28 -24.57 -19.33
C ASN A 81 2.13 -23.03 -19.27
N VAL A 82 3.20 -22.28 -19.31
CA VAL A 82 3.19 -20.81 -19.36
C VAL A 82 3.75 -20.33 -20.70
N ALA A 83 3.07 -19.35 -21.31
CA ALA A 83 3.55 -18.68 -22.51
C ALA A 83 4.58 -17.61 -22.16
N TYR A 84 5.78 -17.74 -22.71
CA TYR A 84 6.86 -16.78 -22.56
C TYR A 84 7.21 -16.17 -23.93
N GLN A 85 7.68 -14.94 -23.87
CA GLN A 85 8.29 -14.25 -25.00
C GLN A 85 9.73 -13.87 -24.65
N ALA A 86 10.64 -14.15 -25.55
CA ALA A 86 12.03 -13.72 -25.43
C ALA A 86 12.10 -12.18 -25.54
N ASP A 87 12.53 -11.49 -24.51
CA ASP A 87 12.69 -10.03 -24.49
C ASP A 87 13.96 -9.59 -25.26
N ARG A 88 14.91 -10.49 -25.38
CA ARG A 88 16.19 -10.32 -26.08
C ARG A 88 16.61 -11.64 -26.69
N ASN A 89 17.74 -11.65 -27.42
CA ASN A 89 18.31 -12.91 -27.85
C ASN A 89 18.72 -13.74 -26.63
N VAL A 90 18.18 -14.94 -26.54
CA VAL A 90 18.37 -15.87 -25.42
C VAL A 90 19.27 -16.99 -25.85
N ALA A 91 20.32 -17.26 -25.05
CA ALA A 91 21.27 -18.31 -25.33
C ALA A 91 20.74 -19.70 -24.97
N THR A 92 21.31 -20.73 -25.59
CA THR A 92 21.01 -22.13 -25.25
C THR A 92 21.14 -22.38 -23.75
N GLY A 93 20.09 -22.86 -23.14
CA GLY A 93 20.09 -23.25 -21.71
C GLY A 93 19.46 -22.23 -20.75
N ASP A 94 19.14 -21.02 -21.21
CA ASP A 94 18.36 -20.07 -20.41
C ASP A 94 16.89 -20.52 -20.35
N VAL A 95 16.53 -21.17 -19.26
CA VAL A 95 15.17 -21.72 -19.06
C VAL A 95 14.19 -20.59 -18.73
N PRO A 96 13.02 -20.55 -19.39
CA PRO A 96 11.97 -19.60 -19.04
C PRO A 96 11.55 -19.72 -17.58
N SER A 97 11.38 -18.59 -16.90
CA SER A 97 10.84 -18.54 -15.55
C SER A 97 10.21 -17.18 -15.27
N LEU A 98 9.30 -17.12 -14.28
CA LEU A 98 8.63 -15.88 -13.86
C LEU A 98 9.59 -14.84 -13.28
N THR A 99 10.80 -15.24 -12.91
CA THR A 99 11.84 -14.37 -12.35
C THR A 99 12.95 -14.06 -13.36
N SER A 100 12.87 -14.60 -14.57
CA SER A 100 13.87 -14.37 -15.60
C SER A 100 13.79 -12.95 -16.14
N THR A 101 14.95 -12.33 -16.38
CA THR A 101 15.05 -11.04 -17.09
C THR A 101 15.18 -11.21 -18.61
N ALA A 102 15.30 -12.44 -19.10
CA ALA A 102 15.40 -12.76 -20.51
C ALA A 102 14.06 -13.12 -21.13
N TRP A 103 13.08 -13.48 -20.31
CA TRP A 103 11.76 -13.92 -20.70
C TRP A 103 10.69 -13.06 -20.04
N THR A 104 9.66 -12.69 -20.79
CA THR A 104 8.47 -12.00 -20.31
C THR A 104 7.25 -12.91 -20.42
N THR A 105 6.20 -12.59 -19.70
CA THR A 105 4.95 -13.35 -19.66
C THR A 105 3.80 -12.53 -20.26
N PRO A 106 3.73 -12.32 -21.57
CA PRO A 106 2.90 -11.30 -22.20
C PRO A 106 1.41 -11.46 -21.90
N VAL A 107 0.92 -12.71 -21.77
CA VAL A 107 -0.50 -12.96 -21.46
C VAL A 107 -0.81 -12.70 -20.00
N ILE A 108 0.05 -13.17 -19.08
CA ILE A 108 -0.11 -12.95 -17.64
C ILE A 108 -0.03 -11.43 -17.35
N ASP A 109 0.95 -10.76 -17.91
CA ASP A 109 1.16 -9.32 -17.72
C ASP A 109 -0.03 -8.51 -18.26
N TRP A 110 -0.54 -8.87 -19.43
CA TRP A 110 -1.72 -8.23 -20.00
C TRP A 110 -2.96 -8.45 -19.13
N LEU A 111 -3.24 -9.68 -18.69
CA LEU A 111 -4.37 -10.00 -17.82
C LEU A 111 -4.27 -9.27 -16.48
N THR A 112 -3.09 -9.27 -15.86
CA THR A 112 -2.83 -8.53 -14.61
C THR A 112 -3.07 -7.04 -14.79
N ASN A 113 -2.64 -6.46 -15.91
CA ASN A 113 -2.89 -5.06 -16.21
C ASN A 113 -4.38 -4.75 -16.40
N LYS A 114 -5.12 -5.65 -17.05
CA LYS A 114 -6.57 -5.52 -17.23
C LYS A 114 -7.32 -5.65 -15.89
N GLU A 115 -6.94 -6.61 -15.05
CA GLU A 115 -7.49 -6.75 -13.70
C GLU A 115 -7.22 -5.50 -12.85
N ASN A 116 -5.99 -5.00 -12.86
CA ASN A 116 -5.63 -3.74 -12.20
C ASN A 116 -6.46 -2.54 -12.70
N ALA A 117 -6.71 -2.47 -14.00
CA ALA A 117 -7.54 -1.41 -14.58
C ALA A 117 -9.00 -1.53 -14.13
N SER A 118 -9.53 -2.76 -14.06
CA SER A 118 -10.89 -3.03 -13.57
C SER A 118 -11.04 -2.71 -12.08
N ILE A 119 -10.03 -3.04 -11.27
CA ILE A 119 -9.98 -2.65 -9.85
C ILE A 119 -9.98 -1.12 -9.71
N ASN A 120 -9.17 -0.42 -10.50
CA ASN A 120 -9.14 1.06 -10.48
C ASN A 120 -10.51 1.65 -10.81
N LYS A 121 -11.19 1.15 -11.86
CA LYS A 121 -12.52 1.62 -12.24
C LYS A 121 -13.53 1.36 -11.14
N LEU A 122 -13.56 0.12 -10.62
CA LEU A 122 -14.46 -0.24 -9.55
C LEU A 122 -14.27 0.66 -8.32
N CYS A 123 -13.03 0.88 -7.91
CA CYS A 123 -12.73 1.75 -6.78
C CYS A 123 -13.17 3.19 -7.05
N ASN A 124 -12.84 3.76 -8.21
CA ASN A 124 -13.23 5.12 -8.56
C ASN A 124 -14.76 5.30 -8.57
N ASP A 125 -15.48 4.34 -9.16
CA ASP A 125 -16.94 4.38 -9.20
C ASP A 125 -17.56 4.28 -7.79
N LEU A 126 -17.04 3.39 -6.96
CA LEU A 126 -17.51 3.20 -5.58
C LEU A 126 -17.27 4.44 -4.73
N PHE A 127 -16.05 5.00 -4.81
CA PHE A 127 -15.70 6.15 -3.99
C PHE A 127 -16.47 7.40 -4.43
N THR A 128 -16.69 7.57 -5.73
CA THR A 128 -17.52 8.67 -6.24
C THR A 128 -18.98 8.49 -5.85
N SER A 129 -19.55 7.30 -6.02
CA SER A 129 -20.97 7.04 -5.76
C SER A 129 -21.34 7.03 -4.28
N LYS A 130 -20.44 6.55 -3.43
CA LYS A 130 -20.66 6.43 -1.97
C LYS A 130 -20.11 7.63 -1.19
N LYS A 131 -19.59 8.66 -1.85
CA LYS A 131 -19.01 9.86 -1.22
C LYS A 131 -17.89 9.56 -0.21
N ILE A 132 -17.16 8.47 -0.41
CA ILE A 132 -16.10 8.05 0.51
C ILE A 132 -14.94 9.07 0.50
N ASN A 133 -14.77 9.83 -0.58
CA ASN A 133 -13.77 10.92 -0.67
C ASN A 133 -13.98 12.03 0.37
N GLU A 134 -15.21 12.21 0.86
CA GLU A 134 -15.49 13.19 1.91
C GLU A 134 -15.05 12.71 3.31
N SER A 135 -14.67 11.44 3.45
CA SER A 135 -14.26 10.86 4.73
C SER A 135 -12.76 10.98 5.02
N THR A 136 -11.97 11.51 4.11
CA THR A 136 -10.58 11.86 4.40
C THR A 136 -10.53 13.13 5.24
N LYS A 137 -10.44 12.96 6.55
CA LYS A 137 -10.22 14.08 7.46
C LYS A 137 -8.78 14.05 7.93
N THR A 138 -8.12 15.16 7.83
CA THR A 138 -6.90 15.44 8.56
C THR A 138 -7.31 15.96 9.94
N PHE A 139 -6.91 15.24 10.98
CA PHE A 139 -7.21 15.58 12.37
C PHE A 139 -6.13 16.43 12.97
N LEU A 140 -4.90 16.16 12.58
CA LEU A 140 -3.71 16.87 12.94
C LEU A 140 -2.93 17.15 11.66
N ASP A 141 -2.56 18.40 11.42
CA ASP A 141 -1.88 18.84 10.20
C ASP A 141 -0.49 19.33 10.53
N SER A 142 0.51 18.53 10.19
CA SER A 142 1.94 18.83 10.31
C SER A 142 2.35 19.49 11.63
N VAL A 143 1.93 18.91 12.75
CA VAL A 143 2.23 19.45 14.07
C VAL A 143 3.61 18.97 14.53
N GLN A 144 4.44 19.93 14.93
CA GLN A 144 5.77 19.68 15.49
C GLN A 144 5.68 19.05 16.87
N VAL A 145 6.56 18.08 17.13
CA VAL A 145 6.60 17.38 18.41
C VAL A 145 7.20 18.26 19.50
N VAL A 146 8.32 18.91 19.20
CA VAL A 146 8.93 19.87 20.08
C VAL A 146 8.52 21.27 19.64
N ASP A 147 7.68 21.94 20.43
CA ASP A 147 7.17 23.25 20.10
C ASP A 147 8.22 24.34 20.45
N GLY A 148 8.44 25.18 19.47
CA GLY A 148 8.93 26.52 19.61
C GLY A 148 10.42 26.75 19.74
N ALA A 149 10.69 27.97 19.54
CA ALA A 149 11.95 28.70 19.60
C ALA A 149 12.42 28.94 21.06
N GLY A 150 12.48 27.90 21.87
CA GLY A 150 13.19 28.03 23.14
C GLY A 150 14.68 28.27 22.87
N ASN A 151 15.31 29.11 23.67
CA ASN A 151 16.78 29.30 23.66
C ASN A 151 17.40 27.91 23.88
N GLN A 152 18.10 27.46 22.87
CA GLN A 152 18.89 26.24 22.95
C GLN A 152 20.28 26.66 23.28
N SER A 153 20.78 26.19 24.37
CA SER A 153 22.01 26.69 24.90
C SER A 153 23.11 25.67 25.04
N ASP A 154 22.75 24.41 25.07
CA ASP A 154 23.72 23.38 25.40
C ASP A 154 23.94 22.40 24.23
N THR A 155 25.14 21.90 24.13
CA THR A 155 25.58 20.91 23.16
C THR A 155 25.80 19.60 23.85
N LEU A 156 25.30 18.52 23.26
CA LEU A 156 25.43 17.17 23.79
C LEU A 156 26.69 16.49 23.25
N THR A 157 27.41 15.88 24.15
CA THR A 157 28.52 15.00 23.76
C THR A 157 27.97 13.65 23.36
N ALA A 158 28.32 13.17 22.16
CA ALA A 158 27.97 11.82 21.70
C ALA A 158 28.52 10.73 22.63
N SER A 159 27.75 9.69 22.86
CA SER A 159 28.06 8.60 23.77
C SER A 159 27.83 7.22 23.13
N SER A 160 27.91 7.13 21.80
CA SER A 160 27.75 5.89 21.04
C SER A 160 26.40 5.19 21.32
N ARG A 161 25.30 5.93 21.19
CA ARG A 161 23.94 5.45 21.44
C ARG A 161 23.08 5.63 20.20
N PHE A 162 21.97 4.89 20.13
CA PHE A 162 20.85 5.29 19.33
C PHE A 162 20.01 6.30 20.13
N VAL A 163 19.71 7.43 19.53
CA VAL A 163 18.98 8.51 20.20
C VAL A 163 17.83 9.01 19.34
N GLY A 164 16.76 9.43 19.96
CA GLY A 164 15.58 9.91 19.24
C GLY A 164 14.31 9.88 20.09
N PHE A 165 13.23 9.47 19.47
CA PHE A 165 11.91 9.45 20.09
C PHE A 165 11.26 8.07 20.01
N GLU A 166 10.68 7.63 21.12
CA GLU A 166 9.68 6.60 21.16
C GLU A 166 8.32 7.24 20.85
N ILE A 167 7.58 6.64 19.92
CA ILE A 167 6.26 7.09 19.48
C ILE A 167 5.26 5.96 19.73
N ASN A 168 4.46 6.14 20.78
CA ASN A 168 3.38 5.22 21.12
C ASN A 168 2.06 5.76 20.59
N LEU A 169 1.51 5.14 19.56
CA LEU A 169 0.23 5.52 19.01
C LEU A 169 -0.91 5.01 19.88
N LYS A 170 -1.83 5.90 20.22
CA LYS A 170 -3.04 5.51 20.95
C LYS A 170 -3.91 4.60 20.10
N ARG A 171 -4.69 3.74 20.76
CA ARG A 171 -5.55 2.79 20.06
C ARG A 171 -6.64 3.52 19.29
N SER A 172 -6.70 3.31 18.00
CA SER A 172 -7.72 3.89 17.14
C SER A 172 -7.90 3.06 15.87
N ASN A 173 -9.04 3.22 15.22
CA ASN A 173 -9.37 2.50 13.99
C ASN A 173 -9.41 3.48 12.82
N ASN A 174 -8.94 3.00 11.67
CA ASN A 174 -9.05 3.71 10.39
C ASN A 174 -8.38 5.09 10.37
N ILE A 175 -7.32 5.26 11.13
CA ILE A 175 -6.45 6.42 11.08
C ILE A 175 -4.99 5.98 11.01
N LYS A 176 -4.18 6.82 10.40
CA LYS A 176 -2.70 6.70 10.40
C LYS A 176 -2.07 8.03 10.76
N ALA A 177 -0.87 7.98 11.28
CA ALA A 177 0.00 9.13 11.37
C ALA A 177 1.03 9.08 10.25
N VAL A 178 1.43 10.24 9.75
CA VAL A 178 2.44 10.38 8.68
C VAL A 178 3.47 11.37 9.16
N ILE A 179 4.75 11.00 9.12
CA ILE A 179 5.85 11.94 9.41
C ILE A 179 6.02 12.82 8.17
N ASP A 180 5.82 14.13 8.34
CA ASP A 180 5.84 15.10 7.24
C ASP A 180 7.21 15.73 7.04
N TYR A 181 7.84 16.12 8.15
CA TYR A 181 9.16 16.74 8.16
C TYR A 181 10.00 16.22 9.30
N ILE A 182 11.30 16.17 9.08
CA ILE A 182 12.33 15.92 10.10
C ILE A 182 13.13 17.21 10.28
N GLY A 183 13.22 17.66 11.50
CA GLY A 183 13.99 18.83 11.91
C GLY A 183 15.31 18.42 12.56
N LEU A 184 16.42 18.93 12.06
CA LEU A 184 17.76 18.62 12.54
C LEU A 184 18.44 19.89 13.04
N GLN A 185 19.15 19.79 14.17
CA GLN A 185 19.91 20.92 14.72
C GLN A 185 21.21 20.45 15.37
N PHE A 186 22.30 20.69 14.67
CA PHE A 186 23.65 20.30 15.07
C PHE A 186 24.60 21.50 15.00
N THR A 187 25.73 21.41 15.69
CA THR A 187 26.76 22.45 15.65
C THR A 187 27.49 22.52 14.31
N GLU A 188 27.49 21.44 13.56
CA GLU A 188 28.12 21.32 12.25
C GLU A 188 27.17 20.77 11.21
N ILE A 189 27.51 20.96 9.92
CA ILE A 189 26.76 20.43 8.79
C ILE A 189 26.77 18.92 8.85
N GLN A 190 25.58 18.32 8.69
CA GLN A 190 25.44 16.88 8.52
C GLN A 190 25.38 16.56 7.04
N THR A 191 26.21 15.63 6.60
CA THR A 191 26.20 15.10 5.22
C THR A 191 25.80 13.63 5.29
N ASP A 192 24.70 13.31 4.59
CA ASP A 192 24.19 11.94 4.49
C ASP A 192 23.92 11.27 5.85
N LEU A 193 23.47 12.05 6.86
CA LEU A 193 23.03 11.49 8.14
C LEU A 193 21.81 10.60 7.92
N THR A 194 21.88 9.36 8.38
CA THR A 194 20.77 8.42 8.28
C THR A 194 19.89 8.50 9.53
N ILE A 195 18.62 8.81 9.31
CA ILE A 195 17.57 8.72 10.32
C ILE A 195 16.81 7.42 10.09
N TYR A 196 16.54 6.70 11.16
CA TYR A 196 15.88 5.39 11.14
C TYR A 196 14.52 5.44 11.81
N LEU A 197 13.57 4.73 11.25
CA LEU A 197 12.30 4.43 11.88
C LEU A 197 12.23 2.92 12.13
N PHE A 198 12.26 2.52 13.39
CA PHE A 198 12.08 1.14 13.80
C PHE A 198 10.66 0.91 14.33
N HIS A 199 10.25 -0.32 14.35
CA HIS A 199 8.99 -0.78 14.93
C HIS A 199 9.25 -1.89 15.96
N SER A 200 8.54 -1.86 17.07
CA SER A 200 8.74 -2.79 18.19
C SER A 200 8.64 -4.28 17.84
N SER A 201 7.94 -4.62 16.76
CA SER A 201 7.78 -6.02 16.31
C SER A 201 8.76 -6.46 15.23
N ARG A 202 9.65 -5.56 14.75
CA ARG A 202 10.55 -5.84 13.62
C ARG A 202 11.99 -5.51 13.95
N LYS A 203 12.91 -6.36 13.48
CA LYS A 203 14.35 -6.20 13.70
C LYS A 203 14.94 -5.10 12.83
N ALA A 204 14.54 -5.03 11.55
CA ALA A 204 15.05 -4.05 10.61
C ALA A 204 14.22 -2.76 10.67
N ALA A 205 14.85 -1.64 10.35
CA ALA A 205 14.17 -0.38 10.16
C ALA A 205 13.08 -0.51 9.10
N ILE A 206 11.92 0.06 9.37
CA ILE A 206 10.77 0.09 8.44
C ILE A 206 10.81 1.30 7.51
N GLY A 207 11.57 2.32 7.85
CA GLY A 207 11.84 3.50 7.05
C GLY A 207 13.21 4.08 7.35
N THR A 208 13.85 4.63 6.34
CA THR A 208 15.13 5.34 6.50
C THR A 208 15.14 6.62 5.66
N TRP A 209 15.80 7.63 6.16
CA TRP A 209 16.05 8.92 5.48
C TRP A 209 17.52 9.21 5.50
N VAL A 210 18.10 9.50 4.36
CA VAL A 210 19.48 10.01 4.25
C VAL A 210 19.38 11.51 4.04
N LEU A 211 19.76 12.28 5.04
CA LEU A 211 19.50 13.71 5.11
C LEU A 211 20.80 14.51 5.19
N THR A 212 20.83 15.62 4.50
CA THR A 212 21.90 16.62 4.59
C THR A 212 21.31 17.91 5.20
N SER A 213 21.85 18.34 6.34
CA SER A 213 21.39 19.56 7.02
C SER A 213 22.51 20.57 7.13
N GLY A 214 22.15 21.87 7.17
CA GLY A 214 23.06 22.94 7.53
C GLY A 214 23.40 22.93 9.02
N ALA A 215 24.53 23.58 9.38
CA ALA A 215 24.78 23.97 10.77
C ALA A 215 23.80 25.09 11.14
N ALA A 216 22.98 24.89 12.16
CA ALA A 216 21.82 25.74 12.37
C ALA A 216 21.69 26.21 13.81
N THR A 217 21.36 27.51 14.00
CA THR A 217 20.88 28.07 15.26
C THR A 217 19.40 27.75 15.50
N SER A 218 18.71 27.15 14.53
CA SER A 218 17.34 26.67 14.58
C SER A 218 17.22 25.35 13.79
N PHE A 219 16.14 24.64 13.98
CA PHE A 219 15.90 23.40 13.21
C PHE A 219 15.91 23.66 11.71
N ASP A 220 16.69 22.86 11.00
CA ASP A 220 16.63 22.74 9.56
C ASP A 220 15.57 21.67 9.23
N TRP A 221 14.45 22.10 8.67
CA TRP A 221 13.30 21.24 8.39
C TRP A 221 13.39 20.63 7.00
N LEU A 222 13.56 19.34 6.96
CA LEU A 222 13.73 18.54 5.75
C LEU A 222 12.49 17.69 5.49
N SER A 223 12.11 17.56 4.22
CA SER A 223 10.96 16.71 3.85
C SER A 223 11.21 15.26 4.26
N ALA A 224 10.23 14.65 4.93
CA ALA A 224 10.30 13.26 5.37
C ALA A 224 9.86 12.26 4.30
N THR A 225 10.20 12.50 3.02
CA THR A 225 10.10 11.45 2.01
C THR A 225 11.20 10.42 2.28
N PRO A 226 10.85 9.16 2.64
CA PRO A 226 11.87 8.19 3.00
C PRO A 226 12.72 7.79 1.79
N THR A 227 14.02 7.58 2.03
CA THR A 227 14.94 7.01 1.05
C THR A 227 14.59 5.55 0.79
N THR A 228 14.23 4.83 1.86
CA THR A 228 13.69 3.47 1.78
C THR A 228 12.58 3.26 2.79
N GLY A 229 11.62 2.41 2.46
CA GLY A 229 10.55 2.04 3.38
C GLY A 229 9.41 3.05 3.45
N THR A 230 8.92 3.35 4.66
CA THR A 230 7.71 4.14 4.89
C THR A 230 7.91 5.23 5.95
N ASN A 231 7.14 6.32 5.84
CA ASN A 231 6.95 7.35 6.86
C ASN A 231 5.56 7.26 7.52
N GLU A 232 4.80 6.20 7.24
CA GLU A 232 3.47 5.98 7.79
C GLU A 232 3.56 5.19 9.09
N LEU A 233 2.84 5.65 10.11
CA LEU A 233 2.71 5.02 11.40
C LEU A 233 1.25 4.56 11.58
N HIS A 234 1.05 3.30 11.86
CA HIS A 234 -0.29 2.72 11.96
C HIS A 234 -0.71 2.56 13.43
N TYR A 235 -1.95 2.92 13.70
CA TYR A 235 -2.58 2.74 15.01
C TYR A 235 -2.98 1.29 15.21
N VAL A 236 -2.91 0.81 16.45
CA VAL A 236 -3.39 -0.53 16.77
C VAL A 236 -4.89 -0.61 16.53
N ASN A 237 -5.27 -1.46 15.59
CA ASN A 237 -6.65 -1.68 15.24
C ASN A 237 -7.18 -2.99 15.84
N TYR A 238 -7.97 -2.90 16.90
CA TYR A 238 -8.54 -4.06 17.56
C TYR A 238 -9.48 -4.89 16.69
N ALA A 239 -10.14 -4.26 15.74
CA ALA A 239 -11.14 -4.96 14.93
C ALA A 239 -10.51 -5.88 13.88
N LEU A 240 -9.28 -5.59 13.48
CA LEU A 240 -8.60 -6.29 12.40
C LEU A 240 -7.44 -7.18 12.88
N ASN A 241 -7.08 -7.11 14.16
CA ASN A 241 -5.99 -7.89 14.76
C ASN A 241 -4.69 -7.80 13.95
N LEU A 242 -4.36 -6.59 13.46
CA LEU A 242 -3.19 -6.36 12.62
C LEU A 242 -1.98 -6.01 13.49
N ASP A 243 -0.88 -6.71 13.26
CA ASP A 243 0.40 -6.50 13.94
C ASP A 243 1.15 -5.23 13.45
N SER A 244 0.50 -4.37 12.70
CA SER A 244 1.11 -3.20 12.09
C SER A 244 1.15 -1.97 13.00
N GLY A 245 0.35 -1.96 14.05
CA GLY A 245 0.29 -0.85 14.99
C GLY A 245 1.20 -1.08 16.21
N GLY A 246 1.52 -0.02 16.94
CA GLY A 246 2.26 -0.18 18.19
C GLY A 246 3.23 0.95 18.49
N THR A 247 4.40 0.57 18.98
CA THR A 247 5.48 1.48 19.34
C THR A 247 6.47 1.60 18.19
N TYR A 248 6.81 2.82 17.86
CA TYR A 248 7.81 3.18 16.86
C TYR A 248 8.95 3.95 17.52
N TYR A 249 10.13 3.87 16.89
CA TYR A 249 11.33 4.55 17.36
C TYR A 249 11.95 5.29 16.20
N LEU A 250 11.93 6.62 16.25
CA LEU A 250 12.51 7.51 15.24
C LEU A 250 13.78 8.12 15.78
N GLY A 251 14.92 7.90 15.15
CA GLY A 251 16.17 8.42 15.64
C GLY A 251 17.37 8.15 14.75
N TYR A 252 18.56 8.39 15.29
CA TYR A 252 19.84 8.19 14.61
C TYR A 252 20.89 7.63 15.59
N PHE A 253 22.00 7.11 15.07
CA PHE A 253 23.14 6.69 15.87
C PHE A 253 24.07 7.87 16.09
N GLU A 254 24.43 8.14 17.36
CA GLU A 254 25.32 9.25 17.71
C GLU A 254 26.70 9.13 17.07
N ASP A 255 27.14 7.94 16.67
CA ASP A 255 28.42 7.73 15.99
C ASP A 255 28.40 8.23 14.54
N ASP A 256 27.22 8.48 13.97
CA ASP A 256 27.07 8.90 12.56
C ASP A 256 27.04 10.41 12.40
N ILE A 257 26.99 11.19 13.50
CA ILE A 257 26.93 12.65 13.42
C ILE A 257 28.30 13.31 13.34
N THR A 258 28.34 14.46 12.69
CA THR A 258 29.49 15.39 12.74
C THR A 258 29.19 16.48 13.74
N GLY A 259 30.18 16.79 14.62
CA GLY A 259 30.01 17.80 15.68
C GLY A 259 29.13 17.28 16.82
N SER A 260 28.27 18.13 17.34
CA SER A 260 27.42 17.84 18.50
C SER A 260 25.96 18.17 18.22
N ALA A 261 25.07 17.40 18.79
CA ALA A 261 23.65 17.73 18.79
C ALA A 261 23.40 18.95 19.69
N ILE A 262 22.50 19.82 19.29
CA ILE A 262 22.06 20.97 20.10
C ILE A 262 20.77 20.55 20.80
N GLU A 263 20.85 20.49 22.12
CA GLU A 263 19.73 20.06 22.93
C GLU A 263 18.67 21.12 23.14
N LYS A 264 17.46 20.67 23.25
CA LYS A 264 16.35 21.39 23.82
C LYS A 264 15.75 20.57 24.95
N ASP A 265 15.69 21.13 26.13
CA ASP A 265 14.98 20.54 27.27
C ASP A 265 13.47 20.43 26.92
N ILE A 266 12.98 19.22 26.91
CA ILE A 266 11.58 18.92 26.53
C ILE A 266 10.68 18.92 27.75
N GLY A 267 11.01 19.50 28.85
CA GLY A 267 10.25 19.64 30.11
C GLY A 267 8.75 19.35 30.14
N TRP A 268 8.33 18.24 29.51
CA TRP A 268 6.92 17.84 29.42
C TRP A 268 6.31 17.44 30.77
N ASN A 269 7.17 17.20 31.76
CA ASN A 269 6.80 16.76 33.10
C ASN A 269 6.76 17.82 34.16
N CYS A 270 6.97 19.10 33.80
CA CYS A 270 6.84 20.16 34.78
C CYS A 270 5.36 20.40 35.12
N GLY A 271 4.92 19.88 36.23
CA GLY A 271 3.55 20.04 36.73
C GLY A 271 3.11 21.47 37.07
N CYS A 272 3.77 22.47 36.50
CA CYS A 272 3.53 23.89 36.79
C CYS A 272 2.90 24.70 35.65
N GLY A 273 2.45 24.07 34.62
CA GLY A 273 1.74 24.74 33.53
C GLY A 273 1.41 23.71 32.45
N SER A 274 0.15 23.34 32.36
CA SER A 274 -0.34 22.42 31.36
C SER A 274 -0.09 22.97 29.94
N THR A 275 1.08 22.72 29.38
CA THR A 275 1.25 22.83 27.95
C THR A 275 0.49 21.66 27.36
N VAL A 276 -0.75 21.90 26.96
CA VAL A 276 -1.54 20.92 26.25
C VAL A 276 -0.82 20.68 24.91
N VAL A 277 -0.10 19.61 24.83
CA VAL A 277 0.56 19.22 23.60
C VAL A 277 -0.52 18.89 22.57
N LYS A 278 -0.52 19.59 21.44
CA LYS A 278 -1.56 19.47 20.40
C LYS A 278 -1.74 18.04 19.86
N TRP A 279 -0.68 17.24 19.95
CA TRP A 279 -0.66 15.85 19.50
C TRP A 279 -0.98 14.82 20.59
N GLY A 280 -1.07 15.25 21.86
CA GLY A 280 -1.23 14.34 23.00
C GLY A 280 -2.48 13.47 22.99
N ASP A 281 -3.51 13.84 22.22
CA ASP A 281 -4.69 13.01 22.03
C ASP A 281 -4.45 11.82 21.09
N TRP A 282 -3.40 11.89 20.26
CA TRP A 282 -3.12 10.95 19.17
C TRP A 282 -1.97 10.01 19.47
N ALA A 283 -0.94 10.51 20.15
CA ALA A 283 0.27 9.76 20.44
C ALA A 283 0.79 10.09 21.84
N SER A 284 1.60 9.21 22.41
CA SER A 284 2.56 9.50 23.47
C SER A 284 3.94 9.47 22.84
N ILE A 285 4.70 10.54 23.00
CA ILE A 285 6.01 10.68 22.38
C ILE A 285 6.99 11.05 23.47
N GLU A 286 8.03 10.25 23.64
CA GLU A 286 9.04 10.41 24.67
C GLU A 286 10.45 10.33 24.08
N PRO A 287 11.39 11.20 24.47
CA PRO A 287 12.75 11.10 24.00
C PRO A 287 13.46 9.93 24.69
N ILE A 288 14.27 9.23 23.89
CA ILE A 288 14.95 8.00 24.32
C ILE A 288 16.42 8.00 23.93
N ALA A 289 17.17 7.21 24.69
CA ALA A 289 18.52 6.79 24.35
C ALA A 289 18.67 5.28 24.60
N VAL A 290 19.24 4.57 23.64
CA VAL A 290 19.47 3.12 23.71
C VAL A 290 20.93 2.85 23.43
N ALA A 291 21.59 2.02 24.25
CA ALA A 291 22.98 1.68 24.02
C ALA A 291 23.15 1.00 22.64
N ASN A 292 24.16 1.40 21.88
CA ASN A 292 24.33 0.98 20.49
C ASN A 292 24.43 -0.57 20.37
N GLY A 293 25.05 -1.23 21.33
CA GLY A 293 25.17 -2.69 21.35
C GLY A 293 23.83 -3.45 21.55
N ASP A 294 22.79 -2.76 21.97
CA ASP A 294 21.45 -3.35 22.16
C ASP A 294 20.60 -3.26 20.89
N LEU A 295 21.07 -2.55 19.86
CA LEU A 295 20.45 -2.38 18.54
C LEU A 295 21.38 -2.91 17.47
N ASP A 296 21.45 -4.19 17.39
CA ASP A 296 22.16 -4.86 16.30
C ASP A 296 21.18 -5.38 15.28
N GLY A 297 20.92 -5.25 14.23
CA GLY A 297 19.94 -5.78 13.27
C GLY A 297 19.37 -7.21 13.56
N THR A 298 19.71 -7.80 14.70
CA THR A 298 19.24 -9.11 15.14
C THR A 298 18.27 -9.03 16.31
N ASN A 299 18.28 -7.94 17.07
CA ASN A 299 17.41 -7.70 18.21
C ASN A 299 16.26 -6.76 17.87
N ILE A 300 15.10 -7.03 18.42
CA ILE A 300 13.96 -6.13 18.43
C ILE A 300 14.23 -5.13 19.58
N PHE A 301 13.74 -3.90 19.44
CA PHE A 301 13.73 -2.98 20.57
C PHE A 301 13.09 -3.62 21.78
N ASP A 302 13.86 -3.81 22.84
CA ASP A 302 13.36 -4.26 24.13
C ASP A 302 13.10 -3.01 24.99
N ILE A 303 11.92 -2.91 25.55
CA ILE A 303 11.55 -1.77 26.40
C ILE A 303 12.46 -1.64 27.63
N ASP A 304 13.04 -2.74 28.09
CA ASP A 304 13.94 -2.75 29.24
C ASP A 304 15.32 -2.12 28.93
N THR A 305 15.66 -1.99 27.64
CA THR A 305 16.93 -1.35 27.18
C THR A 305 16.77 0.10 26.81
N VAL A 306 15.55 0.61 26.76
CA VAL A 306 15.25 2.01 26.43
C VAL A 306 15.42 2.88 27.66
N GLY A 307 16.35 3.82 27.58
CA GLY A 307 16.50 4.88 28.58
C GLY A 307 15.70 6.11 28.21
N TYR A 308 14.79 6.55 29.06
CA TYR A 308 14.05 7.79 28.88
C TYR A 308 14.86 8.98 29.39
N VAL A 309 14.84 10.06 28.62
CA VAL A 309 15.63 11.27 28.87
C VAL A 309 14.79 12.53 28.66
N ASP A 310 15.31 13.67 29.03
CA ASP A 310 14.57 14.94 28.90
C ASP A 310 15.04 15.84 27.73
N THR A 311 15.88 15.30 26.84
CA THR A 311 16.45 16.04 25.72
C THR A 311 16.07 15.47 24.36
N ASN A 312 15.97 16.32 23.34
CA ASN A 312 15.60 15.92 21.99
C ASN A 312 16.75 15.50 21.09
N PHE A 313 18.00 15.55 21.55
CA PHE A 313 19.20 15.22 20.77
C PHE A 313 19.31 15.96 19.43
N GLY A 314 18.92 17.23 19.36
CA GLY A 314 18.92 17.98 18.11
C GLY A 314 17.96 17.46 17.05
N LEU A 315 17.11 16.49 17.37
CA LEU A 315 16.09 15.93 16.50
C LEU A 315 14.71 16.51 16.85
N ASN A 316 13.94 16.80 15.83
CA ASN A 316 12.52 17.08 15.92
C ASN A 316 11.81 16.46 14.72
N PHE A 317 10.52 16.36 14.77
CA PHE A 317 9.72 15.98 13.61
C PHE A 317 8.34 16.59 13.69
N SER A 318 7.70 16.70 12.55
CA SER A 318 6.29 17.02 12.48
C SER A 318 5.53 15.86 11.87
N PHE A 319 4.30 15.68 12.30
CA PHE A 319 3.46 14.65 11.76
C PHE A 319 2.00 15.09 11.62
N SER A 320 1.33 14.48 10.68
CA SER A 320 -0.10 14.60 10.46
C SER A 320 -0.82 13.34 10.91
N VAL A 321 -2.07 13.48 11.30
CA VAL A 321 -2.97 12.35 11.57
C VAL A 321 -4.16 12.45 10.63
N GLU A 322 -4.37 11.42 9.85
CA GLU A 322 -5.41 11.39 8.84
C GLU A 322 -6.21 10.08 8.86
N THR A 323 -7.41 10.11 8.28
CA THR A 323 -8.19 8.88 8.08
C THR A 323 -7.51 7.98 7.05
N ASP A 324 -7.42 6.69 7.37
CA ASP A 324 -7.03 5.63 6.45
C ASP A 324 -8.04 4.48 6.53
N ILE A 325 -8.78 4.27 5.45
CA ILE A 325 -9.78 3.21 5.34
C ILE A 325 -9.26 1.98 4.59
N THR A 326 -7.99 1.96 4.20
CA THR A 326 -7.41 0.87 3.41
C THR A 326 -7.60 -0.48 4.08
N GLU A 327 -7.23 -0.59 5.35
CA GLU A 327 -7.33 -1.84 6.09
C GLU A 327 -8.79 -2.29 6.29
N MET A 328 -9.70 -1.34 6.49
CA MET A 328 -11.12 -1.64 6.55
C MET A 328 -11.64 -2.21 5.21
N LEU A 329 -11.21 -1.66 4.08
CA LEU A 329 -11.57 -2.17 2.76
C LEU A 329 -10.95 -3.55 2.53
N VAL A 330 -9.68 -3.74 2.89
CA VAL A 330 -8.99 -5.03 2.79
C VAL A 330 -9.66 -6.09 3.66
N SER A 331 -10.07 -5.74 4.88
CA SER A 331 -10.80 -6.69 5.76
C SER A 331 -12.17 -7.09 5.23
N GLN A 332 -12.76 -6.29 4.35
CA GLN A 332 -14.05 -6.52 3.72
C GLN A 332 -13.91 -6.86 2.23
N LYS A 333 -12.72 -7.24 1.78
CA LYS A 333 -12.42 -7.50 0.37
C LYS A 333 -13.33 -8.57 -0.26
N ALA A 334 -13.74 -9.58 0.49
CA ALA A 334 -14.70 -10.59 0.02
C ALA A 334 -16.01 -9.99 -0.49
N ARG A 335 -16.44 -8.84 0.03
CA ARG A 335 -17.62 -8.12 -0.47
C ARG A 335 -17.41 -7.48 -1.83
N LEU A 336 -16.14 -7.17 -2.18
CA LEU A 336 -15.77 -6.55 -3.46
C LEU A 336 -15.72 -7.57 -4.60
N VAL A 337 -15.54 -8.86 -4.29
CA VAL A 337 -15.33 -9.93 -5.27
C VAL A 337 -16.41 -9.95 -6.35
N ASN A 338 -17.67 -9.90 -5.93
CA ASN A 338 -18.79 -9.97 -6.87
C ASN A 338 -18.82 -8.80 -7.86
N ALA A 339 -18.62 -7.57 -7.34
CA ALA A 339 -18.57 -6.39 -8.20
C ALA A 339 -17.31 -6.35 -9.07
N LEU A 340 -16.18 -6.85 -8.57
CA LEU A 340 -14.94 -6.96 -9.34
C LEU A 340 -15.10 -7.98 -10.48
N GLY A 341 -15.72 -9.13 -10.24
CA GLY A 341 -15.99 -10.13 -11.25
C GLY A 341 -16.82 -9.57 -12.41
N TYR A 342 -17.93 -8.90 -12.11
CA TYR A 342 -18.75 -8.25 -13.15
C TYR A 342 -18.03 -7.08 -13.82
N GLN A 343 -17.21 -6.30 -13.10
CA GLN A 343 -16.45 -5.23 -13.69
C GLN A 343 -15.41 -5.76 -14.68
N PHE A 344 -14.66 -6.79 -14.30
CA PHE A 344 -13.68 -7.43 -15.18
C PHE A 344 -14.36 -8.06 -16.40
N ALA A 345 -15.45 -8.79 -16.19
CA ALA A 345 -16.22 -9.41 -17.28
C ALA A 345 -16.72 -8.34 -18.27
N ASN A 346 -17.29 -7.24 -17.77
CA ASN A 346 -17.73 -6.12 -18.61
C ASN A 346 -16.57 -5.51 -19.42
N ASP A 347 -15.39 -5.35 -18.80
CA ASP A 347 -14.22 -4.79 -19.48
C ASP A 347 -13.66 -5.75 -20.54
N MET A 348 -13.67 -7.06 -20.27
CA MET A 348 -13.21 -8.08 -21.22
C MET A 348 -14.17 -8.23 -22.41
N LEU A 349 -15.47 -8.19 -22.20
CA LEU A 349 -16.45 -8.20 -23.29
C LEU A 349 -16.30 -6.98 -24.20
N LYS A 350 -16.02 -5.80 -23.64
CA LYS A 350 -15.70 -4.61 -24.44
C LYS A 350 -14.42 -4.78 -25.25
N GLU A 351 -13.39 -5.36 -24.64
CA GLU A 351 -12.15 -5.68 -25.35
C GLU A 351 -12.41 -6.63 -26.51
N MET A 352 -13.19 -7.68 -26.31
CA MET A 352 -13.57 -8.64 -27.37
C MET A 352 -14.32 -7.94 -28.51
N LEU A 353 -15.22 -7.01 -28.19
CA LEU A 353 -16.07 -6.34 -29.18
C LEU A 353 -15.33 -5.25 -29.96
N PHE A 354 -14.51 -4.45 -29.29
CA PHE A 354 -13.95 -3.23 -29.86
C PHE A 354 -12.47 -3.29 -30.24
N ASN A 355 -11.75 -4.31 -29.77
CA ASN A 355 -10.34 -4.45 -30.13
C ASN A 355 -10.22 -4.89 -31.61
N PRO A 356 -9.59 -4.10 -32.48
CA PRO A 356 -9.46 -4.43 -33.90
C PRO A 356 -8.59 -5.67 -34.15
N ASN A 357 -7.76 -6.03 -33.16
CA ASN A 357 -6.91 -7.22 -33.21
C ASN A 357 -7.58 -8.46 -32.64
N SER A 358 -8.76 -8.34 -32.06
CA SER A 358 -9.54 -9.47 -31.56
C SER A 358 -9.85 -10.45 -32.68
N ARG A 359 -9.57 -11.72 -32.48
CA ARG A 359 -9.92 -12.79 -33.44
C ARG A 359 -11.44 -12.93 -33.62
N ILE A 360 -12.21 -12.68 -32.57
CA ILE A 360 -13.67 -12.64 -32.61
C ILE A 360 -14.14 -11.59 -33.63
N ASN A 361 -13.45 -10.45 -33.68
CA ASN A 361 -13.76 -9.40 -34.64
C ASN A 361 -13.28 -9.73 -36.06
N LYS A 362 -12.15 -10.43 -36.21
CA LYS A 362 -11.56 -10.82 -37.49
C LYS A 362 -12.20 -12.09 -38.11
N ASN A 363 -12.55 -13.04 -37.28
CA ASN A 363 -13.03 -14.37 -37.76
C ASN A 363 -14.55 -14.47 -37.93
N GLN A 364 -15.27 -13.36 -37.85
CA GLN A 364 -16.68 -13.28 -38.20
C GLN A 364 -17.63 -14.22 -37.43
N ASP A 365 -17.33 -14.52 -36.17
CA ASP A 365 -18.34 -15.14 -35.32
C ASP A 365 -19.45 -14.11 -35.01
N THR A 366 -20.38 -14.00 -35.98
CA THR A 366 -21.49 -13.07 -35.89
C THR A 366 -22.40 -13.38 -34.71
N ALA A 367 -22.48 -14.64 -34.30
CA ALA A 367 -23.31 -15.06 -33.17
C ALA A 367 -22.72 -14.55 -31.86
N THR A 368 -21.45 -14.80 -31.61
CA THR A 368 -20.74 -14.29 -30.41
C THR A 368 -20.75 -12.78 -30.36
N LYS A 369 -20.51 -12.14 -31.51
CA LYS A 369 -20.56 -10.67 -31.59
C LYS A 369 -21.92 -10.10 -31.25
N ASN A 370 -22.99 -10.69 -31.76
CA ASN A 370 -24.36 -10.29 -31.47
C ASN A 370 -24.69 -10.51 -29.98
N THR A 371 -24.25 -11.62 -29.40
CA THR A 371 -24.41 -11.89 -27.98
C THR A 371 -23.73 -10.80 -27.14
N ILE A 372 -22.47 -10.47 -27.43
CA ILE A 372 -21.75 -9.41 -26.71
C ILE A 372 -22.43 -8.05 -26.92
N GLN A 373 -22.89 -7.74 -28.15
CA GLN A 373 -23.60 -6.48 -28.40
C GLN A 373 -24.91 -6.39 -27.61
N TYR A 374 -25.61 -7.49 -27.44
CA TYR A 374 -26.83 -7.56 -26.62
C TYR A 374 -26.56 -7.17 -25.18
N GLU A 375 -25.46 -7.65 -24.59
CA GLU A 375 -25.04 -7.33 -23.21
C GLU A 375 -24.91 -5.80 -22.94
N PHE A 376 -24.64 -5.00 -24.01
CA PHE A 376 -24.48 -3.56 -23.91
C PHE A 376 -25.66 -2.75 -24.43
N SER A 377 -26.55 -3.35 -25.22
CA SER A 377 -27.62 -2.63 -25.92
C SER A 377 -29.02 -2.87 -25.35
N ALA A 378 -29.18 -3.79 -24.41
CA ALA A 378 -30.45 -4.15 -23.81
C ALA A 378 -30.54 -3.68 -22.32
N PRO A 379 -30.71 -2.36 -22.07
CA PRO A 379 -30.73 -1.82 -20.71
C PRO A 379 -31.96 -2.27 -19.90
N GLU A 380 -32.99 -2.75 -20.56
CA GLU A 380 -34.24 -3.26 -19.96
C GLU A 380 -34.07 -4.68 -19.40
N ASP A 381 -33.06 -5.44 -19.87
CA ASP A 381 -32.86 -6.81 -19.47
C ASP A 381 -31.96 -6.88 -18.22
N PRO A 382 -32.49 -7.34 -17.06
CA PRO A 382 -31.76 -7.42 -15.81
C PRO A 382 -30.58 -8.40 -15.86
N ASP A 383 -30.61 -9.35 -16.81
CA ASP A 383 -29.59 -10.38 -16.92
C ASP A 383 -28.34 -9.95 -17.67
N THR A 384 -28.34 -8.74 -18.28
CA THR A 384 -27.16 -8.21 -18.95
C THR A 384 -26.01 -7.89 -17.98
N ILE A 385 -24.78 -8.01 -18.48
CA ILE A 385 -23.56 -7.72 -17.69
C ILE A 385 -23.58 -6.30 -17.13
N VAL A 386 -24.12 -5.34 -17.87
CA VAL A 386 -24.20 -3.92 -17.45
C VAL A 386 -25.12 -3.77 -16.24
N ASN A 387 -26.28 -4.41 -16.25
CA ASN A 387 -27.23 -4.33 -15.14
C ASN A 387 -26.75 -5.14 -13.93
N LYS A 388 -26.20 -6.34 -14.13
CA LYS A 388 -25.59 -7.14 -13.06
C LYS A 388 -24.44 -6.37 -12.38
N LEU A 389 -23.60 -5.69 -13.15
CA LEU A 389 -22.54 -4.85 -12.60
C LEU A 389 -23.10 -3.67 -11.78
N LYS A 390 -24.14 -3.01 -12.30
CA LYS A 390 -24.82 -1.92 -11.58
C LYS A 390 -25.39 -2.41 -10.26
N ASP A 391 -26.14 -3.50 -10.28
CA ASP A 391 -26.75 -4.09 -9.10
C ASP A 391 -25.69 -4.54 -8.07
N ALA A 392 -24.61 -5.16 -8.54
CA ALA A 392 -23.49 -5.53 -7.68
C ALA A 392 -22.83 -4.32 -7.01
N LYS A 393 -22.66 -3.22 -7.74
CA LYS A 393 -22.13 -1.95 -7.18
C LYS A 393 -23.11 -1.30 -6.19
N GLU A 394 -24.40 -1.34 -6.48
CA GLU A 394 -25.45 -0.79 -5.58
C GLU A 394 -25.59 -1.62 -4.30
N ALA A 395 -25.46 -2.93 -4.40
CA ALA A 395 -25.50 -3.85 -3.26
C ALA A 395 -24.29 -3.72 -2.33
N LEU A 396 -23.18 -3.11 -2.80
CA LEU A 396 -22.01 -2.91 -1.96
C LEU A 396 -22.32 -1.92 -0.83
N SER A 397 -22.22 -2.42 0.38
CA SER A 397 -22.30 -1.61 1.59
C SER A 397 -21.08 -1.85 2.45
N PHE A 398 -20.38 -0.78 2.81
CA PHE A 398 -19.29 -0.81 3.78
C PHE A 398 -19.81 -0.30 5.12
N ASP A 399 -19.45 -0.99 6.20
CA ASP A 399 -19.75 -0.51 7.53
C ASP A 399 -18.79 0.63 7.91
N LEU A 400 -19.19 1.85 7.58
CA LEU A 400 -18.47 3.08 7.91
C LEU A 400 -18.84 3.60 9.31
N SER A 401 -19.76 2.96 10.01
CA SER A 401 -20.25 3.43 11.32
C SER A 401 -19.15 3.47 12.38
N ARG A 402 -18.16 2.60 12.24
CA ARG A 402 -17.02 2.53 13.15
C ARG A 402 -16.06 3.71 12.99
N ILE A 403 -16.00 4.33 11.80
CA ILE A 403 -15.16 5.51 11.58
C ILE A 403 -15.67 6.71 12.38
N SER A 404 -16.98 6.84 12.49
CA SER A 404 -17.59 7.98 13.20
C SER A 404 -17.59 7.84 14.72
N GLN A 405 -17.36 6.65 15.26
CA GLN A 405 -17.45 6.37 16.70
C GLN A 405 -16.14 6.61 17.46
N VAL A 406 -15.00 6.66 16.75
CA VAL A 406 -13.66 6.70 17.36
C VAL A 406 -13.00 8.08 17.24
N LEU A 407 -13.62 8.99 16.50
CA LEU A 407 -13.06 10.32 16.31
C LEU A 407 -13.38 11.21 17.50
N PRO A 408 -12.38 11.72 18.23
CA PRO A 408 -12.62 12.78 19.20
C PRO A 408 -13.27 13.96 18.47
N ASP A 409 -14.36 14.47 19.06
CA ASP A 409 -14.98 15.69 18.57
C ASP A 409 -13.93 16.80 18.56
N ARG A 410 -13.86 17.58 17.49
CA ARG A 410 -12.90 18.68 17.29
C ARG A 410 -12.86 19.69 18.44
N GLU A 411 -13.88 19.64 19.31
CA GLU A 411 -14.00 20.49 20.50
C GLU A 411 -13.67 19.78 21.83
N GLY A 412 -13.11 18.54 21.78
CA GLY A 412 -12.81 17.79 23.00
C GLY A 412 -14.05 17.32 23.77
N ARG A 413 -15.21 17.40 23.17
CA ARG A 413 -16.47 16.93 23.79
C ARG A 413 -16.82 15.56 23.26
N MET A 414 -16.72 14.56 24.12
CA MET A 414 -17.23 13.23 23.88
C MET A 414 -18.78 13.32 23.82
N LYS A 415 -19.36 13.24 22.62
CA LYS A 415 -20.81 13.10 22.48
C LYS A 415 -21.20 11.68 22.83
N ILE A 416 -21.52 11.45 24.10
CA ILE A 416 -22.19 10.23 24.52
C ILE A 416 -23.63 10.30 24.01
N LYS A 417 -23.95 9.59 22.93
CA LYS A 417 -25.34 9.33 22.57
C LYS A 417 -25.90 8.31 23.57
N MET A 418 -26.53 8.78 24.63
CA MET A 418 -27.38 7.91 25.42
C MET A 418 -28.58 7.54 24.54
N ARG A 419 -28.70 6.29 24.17
CA ARG A 419 -29.98 5.75 23.69
C ARG A 419 -30.90 5.72 24.88
N ALA A 420 -31.95 6.51 24.84
CA ALA A 420 -33.08 6.29 25.73
C ALA A 420 -33.68 4.92 25.40
N MET A 421 -33.83 4.07 26.44
CA MET A 421 -34.56 2.81 26.36
C MET A 421 -36.05 3.08 26.11
#